data_17b949e8604ac60b74d1890fac1e2d7b
#
_entry.id   17b949e8604ac60b74d1890fac1e2d7b
#
_cell.length_a   1.000
_cell.length_b   1.000
_cell.length_c   1.000
_cell.angle_alpha   90.00
_cell.angle_beta   90.00
_cell.angle_gamma   90.00
#
_symmetry.space_group_name_H-M   'P 1'
#
loop_
_entity.id
_entity.type
_entity.pdbx_description
1 polymer ?
#
loop_
_entity_poly.entity_id
_entity_poly.type
_entity_poly.pdbx_seq_one_letter_code
_entity_poly.pdbx_strand_id
1 'polypeptide(L)'
;MTSSTNVKALIEKNNNKKGKHNDKIIPVILAAISAISILTTLGILITLLLETITFFTRIPITEFLFSTTWNPTGSDPKFGIWALIIGTLKITVIATIFAVPVGLGAAIYSSEYASDRARRIIKPILEILAGIPTIVFGFFALTFVTPVLRSFIPGLGEFNAISPGLVVGIMIVPLITSLSEDAMASVPNKIREGAYGLGATKLEVATKVVLPAATSGIVASIVLAISRAIGETMIVSLAAGSSPTASLSLTSSIQTMTGYIVEIATGDATFGSNIYYSIYAVGFTLFIFTLIMNLLSQWISKRFREEY
;
A
#
# COMPACT_ATOMS: atom_id res chain seq x y z
N MET A 1 19.09 58.81 2.35
CA MET A 1 19.89 57.93 3.24
C MET A 1 19.16 57.61 4.55
N THR A 2 17.89 57.10 4.53
CA THR A 2 17.09 56.96 5.76
C THR A 2 16.29 55.64 5.83
N SER A 3 16.56 54.66 4.93
CA SER A 3 15.77 53.42 4.88
C SER A 3 16.44 52.20 5.53
N SER A 4 17.76 52.14 5.64
CA SER A 4 18.48 50.95 6.14
C SER A 4 18.52 50.81 7.67
N THR A 5 18.32 51.92 8.39
CA THR A 5 18.36 51.98 9.87
C THR A 5 17.09 51.37 10.50
N ASN A 6 15.98 51.34 9.76
CA ASN A 6 14.69 50.88 10.30
C ASN A 6 14.55 49.37 10.30
N VAL A 7 15.20 48.66 9.35
CA VAL A 7 15.13 47.22 9.24
C VAL A 7 15.94 46.49 10.33
N LYS A 8 17.13 47.02 10.68
CA LYS A 8 17.93 46.51 11.80
C LYS A 8 17.21 46.67 13.14
N ALA A 9 16.60 47.84 13.39
CA ALA A 9 15.83 48.08 14.60
C ALA A 9 14.57 47.20 14.71
N LEU A 10 13.94 46.84 13.58
CA LEU A 10 12.81 45.91 13.54
C LEU A 10 13.26 44.46 13.77
N ILE A 11 14.41 44.04 13.25
CA ILE A 11 15.01 42.71 13.49
C ILE A 11 15.43 42.56 14.95
N GLU A 12 16.05 43.59 15.55
CA GLU A 12 16.42 43.62 16.97
C GLU A 12 15.20 43.63 17.89
N LYS A 13 14.14 44.36 17.54
CA LYS A 13 12.89 44.41 18.30
C LYS A 13 12.09 43.10 18.23
N ASN A 14 12.22 42.34 17.15
CA ASN A 14 11.57 41.05 16.98
C ASN A 14 12.40 39.88 17.64
N ASN A 15 13.62 40.17 18.09
CA ASN A 15 14.48 39.24 18.81
C ASN A 15 14.13 39.18 20.32
N ASN A 16 12.85 39.32 20.65
CA ASN A 16 12.33 39.25 22.00
C ASN A 16 12.61 37.90 22.63
N LYS A 17 13.17 37.90 23.83
CA LYS A 17 13.54 36.76 24.67
C LYS A 17 12.45 35.67 24.81
N LYS A 18 11.16 36.00 24.57
CA LYS A 18 10.03 35.05 24.57
C LYS A 18 10.03 34.10 23.35
N GLY A 19 10.44 34.56 22.16
CA GLY A 19 10.59 33.71 20.97
C GLY A 19 11.66 32.66 21.17
N LYS A 20 12.79 33.05 21.76
CA LYS A 20 13.97 32.17 21.94
C LYS A 20 13.73 31.00 22.93
N HIS A 21 12.75 31.12 23.83
CA HIS A 21 12.38 30.03 24.76
C HIS A 21 11.45 29.02 24.07
N ASN A 22 10.49 29.49 23.29
CA ASN A 22 9.60 28.63 22.48
C ASN A 22 10.38 27.87 21.39
N ASP A 23 11.40 28.51 20.79
CA ASP A 23 12.26 27.88 19.76
C ASP A 23 13.08 26.70 20.29
N LYS A 24 13.29 26.62 21.62
CA LYS A 24 13.94 25.46 22.25
C LYS A 24 12.95 24.37 22.71
N ILE A 25 11.72 24.74 23.06
CA ILE A 25 10.70 23.81 23.56
C ILE A 25 10.12 22.99 22.40
N ILE A 26 9.83 23.64 21.28
CA ILE A 26 9.24 22.97 20.10
C ILE A 26 10.09 21.80 19.61
N PRO A 27 11.42 21.96 19.36
CA PRO A 27 12.26 20.83 18.95
C PRO A 27 12.30 19.68 19.97
N VAL A 28 12.27 20.01 21.28
CA VAL A 28 12.25 18.98 22.33
C VAL A 28 10.95 18.19 22.32
N ILE A 29 9.80 18.86 22.16
CA ILE A 29 8.49 18.21 22.04
C ILE A 29 8.45 17.32 20.79
N LEU A 30 8.92 17.84 19.64
CA LEU A 30 8.96 17.09 18.39
C LEU A 30 9.89 15.88 18.51
N ALA A 31 11.05 16.03 19.14
CA ALA A 31 11.98 14.92 19.41
C ALA A 31 11.36 13.87 20.34
N ALA A 32 10.63 14.28 21.39
CA ALA A 32 9.92 13.35 22.28
C ALA A 32 8.83 12.56 21.54
N ILE A 33 8.02 13.24 20.71
CA ILE A 33 6.99 12.57 19.88
C ILE A 33 7.65 11.58 18.90
N SER A 34 8.73 11.98 18.26
CA SER A 34 9.48 11.10 17.35
C SER A 34 10.07 9.90 18.08
N ALA A 35 10.62 10.10 19.29
CA ALA A 35 11.15 9.02 20.13
C ALA A 35 10.05 8.03 20.54
N ILE A 36 8.87 8.50 20.93
CA ILE A 36 7.71 7.64 21.25
C ILE A 36 7.33 6.79 20.04
N SER A 37 7.23 7.39 18.85
CA SER A 37 6.92 6.65 17.62
C SER A 37 7.94 5.55 17.33
N ILE A 38 9.24 5.85 17.45
CA ILE A 38 10.32 4.86 17.25
C ILE A 38 10.24 3.75 18.28
N LEU A 39 10.07 4.09 19.56
CA LEU A 39 9.97 3.11 20.65
C LEU A 39 8.76 2.19 20.48
N THR A 40 7.62 2.74 20.08
CA THR A 40 6.41 1.95 19.80
C THR A 40 6.65 0.97 18.65
N THR A 41 7.25 1.44 17.55
CA THR A 41 7.57 0.58 16.40
C THR A 41 8.54 -0.53 16.79
N LEU A 42 9.59 -0.20 17.53
CA LEU A 42 10.54 -1.20 18.05
C LEU A 42 9.85 -2.19 19.00
N GLY A 43 8.97 -1.73 19.87
CA GLY A 43 8.18 -2.58 20.77
C GLY A 43 7.33 -3.59 20.00
N ILE A 44 6.62 -3.15 18.96
CA ILE A 44 5.82 -4.02 18.09
C ILE A 44 6.74 -5.07 17.40
N LEU A 45 7.88 -4.65 16.85
CA LEU A 45 8.80 -5.57 16.17
C LEU A 45 9.40 -6.59 17.14
N ILE A 46 9.77 -6.16 18.35
CA ILE A 46 10.32 -7.05 19.37
C ILE A 46 9.28 -8.08 19.79
N THR A 47 8.05 -7.65 20.08
CA THR A 47 6.95 -8.56 20.43
C THR A 47 6.69 -9.55 19.30
N LEU A 48 6.58 -9.08 18.06
CA LEU A 48 6.37 -9.91 16.89
C LEU A 48 7.47 -10.96 16.74
N LEU A 49 8.73 -10.57 16.95
CA LEU A 49 9.88 -11.46 16.83
C LEU A 49 9.92 -12.50 17.96
N LEU A 50 9.71 -12.08 19.22
CA LEU A 50 9.76 -12.98 20.39
C LEU A 50 8.69 -14.08 20.30
N GLU A 51 7.45 -13.71 19.96
CA GLU A 51 6.36 -14.66 19.83
C GLU A 51 6.54 -15.57 18.59
N THR A 52 7.14 -15.06 17.52
CA THR A 52 7.51 -15.86 16.35
C THR A 52 8.60 -16.88 16.70
N ILE A 53 9.59 -16.52 17.50
CA ILE A 53 10.62 -17.46 18.00
C ILE A 53 9.93 -18.53 18.85
N THR A 54 9.01 -18.15 19.73
CA THR A 54 8.24 -19.08 20.55
C THR A 54 7.45 -20.07 19.69
N PHE A 55 6.85 -19.63 18.59
CA PHE A 55 6.19 -20.50 17.62
C PHE A 55 7.17 -21.53 17.04
N PHE A 56 8.36 -21.10 16.59
CA PHE A 56 9.36 -22.00 15.98
C PHE A 56 10.07 -22.93 16.96
N THR A 57 9.97 -22.70 18.26
CA THR A 57 10.41 -23.71 19.25
C THR A 57 9.47 -24.91 19.33
N ARG A 58 8.21 -24.77 18.83
CA ARG A 58 7.17 -25.81 18.88
C ARG A 58 6.91 -26.43 17.52
N ILE A 59 6.98 -25.63 16.45
CA ILE A 59 6.72 -26.04 15.07
C ILE A 59 8.01 -25.90 14.27
N PRO A 60 8.48 -26.97 13.59
CA PRO A 60 9.70 -26.90 12.80
C PRO A 60 9.59 -25.86 11.69
N ILE A 61 10.62 -25.01 11.54
CA ILE A 61 10.66 -24.00 10.46
C ILE A 61 10.60 -24.63 9.07
N THR A 62 11.07 -25.86 8.93
CA THR A 62 10.98 -26.63 7.68
C THR A 62 9.54 -26.96 7.31
N GLU A 63 8.69 -27.33 8.27
CA GLU A 63 7.27 -27.55 8.03
C GLU A 63 6.60 -26.23 7.60
N PHE A 64 6.87 -25.15 8.31
CA PHE A 64 6.31 -23.84 8.02
C PHE A 64 6.64 -23.34 6.62
N LEU A 65 7.91 -23.46 6.21
CA LEU A 65 8.39 -22.92 4.93
C LEU A 65 8.17 -23.87 3.72
N PHE A 66 8.10 -25.19 3.92
CA PHE A 66 8.05 -26.14 2.80
C PHE A 66 6.73 -26.87 2.66
N SER A 67 5.86 -26.90 3.68
CA SER A 67 4.53 -27.47 3.55
C SER A 67 3.60 -26.53 2.76
N THR A 68 2.72 -27.11 1.94
CA THR A 68 1.69 -26.38 1.19
C THR A 68 0.32 -26.41 1.87
N THR A 69 0.19 -27.15 2.98
CA THR A 69 -1.06 -27.32 3.71
C THR A 69 -1.09 -26.43 4.94
N TRP A 70 -2.12 -25.57 5.02
CA TRP A 70 -2.43 -24.76 6.18
C TRP A 70 -3.73 -25.26 6.81
N ASN A 71 -3.67 -25.89 7.97
CA ASN A 71 -4.84 -26.38 8.71
C ASN A 71 -4.55 -26.37 10.22
N PRO A 72 -4.49 -25.18 10.86
CA PRO A 72 -4.11 -25.06 12.27
C PRO A 72 -5.17 -25.59 13.24
N THR A 73 -6.44 -25.71 12.82
CA THR A 73 -7.58 -26.12 13.64
C THR A 73 -7.98 -27.58 13.45
N GLY A 74 -7.31 -28.30 12.54
CA GLY A 74 -7.59 -29.69 12.26
C GLY A 74 -7.14 -30.64 13.38
N SER A 75 -7.54 -31.91 13.30
CA SER A 75 -7.11 -32.98 14.21
C SER A 75 -5.59 -33.26 14.13
N ASP A 76 -4.98 -33.01 12.99
CA ASP A 76 -3.52 -33.00 12.77
C ASP A 76 -3.13 -31.59 12.27
N PRO A 77 -2.75 -30.66 13.17
CA PRO A 77 -2.48 -29.27 12.81
C PRO A 77 -1.29 -29.16 11.86
N LYS A 78 -1.46 -28.44 10.73
CA LYS A 78 -0.42 -28.16 9.73
C LYS A 78 -0.27 -26.65 9.54
N PHE A 79 0.99 -26.19 9.45
CA PHE A 79 1.33 -24.78 9.43
C PHE A 79 2.16 -24.38 8.19
N GLY A 80 1.82 -24.90 7.00
CA GLY A 80 2.50 -24.55 5.76
C GLY A 80 2.08 -23.20 5.18
N ILE A 81 2.92 -22.19 5.28
CA ILE A 81 2.60 -20.79 4.97
C ILE A 81 2.22 -20.53 3.51
N TRP A 82 2.61 -21.41 2.58
CA TRP A 82 2.41 -21.18 1.14
C TRP A 82 0.95 -21.02 0.73
N ALA A 83 0.01 -21.69 1.38
CA ALA A 83 -1.42 -21.51 1.09
C ALA A 83 -1.85 -20.05 1.29
N LEU A 84 -1.39 -19.40 2.38
CA LEU A 84 -1.70 -18.00 2.70
C LEU A 84 -0.93 -17.02 1.79
N ILE A 85 0.33 -17.32 1.47
CA ILE A 85 1.13 -16.51 0.53
C ILE A 85 0.47 -16.51 -0.85
N ILE A 86 0.09 -17.69 -1.38
CA ILE A 86 -0.57 -17.80 -2.68
C ILE A 86 -1.91 -17.05 -2.67
N GLY A 87 -2.70 -17.16 -1.60
CA GLY A 87 -3.93 -16.40 -1.43
C GLY A 87 -3.69 -14.88 -1.50
N THR A 88 -2.69 -14.38 -0.77
CA THR A 88 -2.31 -12.97 -0.76
C THR A 88 -1.83 -12.50 -2.14
N LEU A 89 -0.98 -13.30 -2.80
CA LEU A 89 -0.46 -12.97 -4.13
C LEU A 89 -1.56 -12.92 -5.19
N LYS A 90 -2.56 -13.82 -5.16
CA LYS A 90 -3.70 -13.79 -6.08
C LYS A 90 -4.44 -12.45 -6.02
N ILE A 91 -4.83 -12.04 -4.82
CA ILE A 91 -5.50 -10.75 -4.61
C ILE A 91 -4.64 -9.60 -5.13
N THR A 92 -3.36 -9.59 -4.76
CA THR A 92 -2.43 -8.53 -5.15
C THR A 92 -2.23 -8.45 -6.67
N VAL A 93 -2.10 -9.58 -7.34
CA VAL A 93 -1.92 -9.63 -8.81
C VAL A 93 -3.18 -9.14 -9.51
N ILE A 94 -4.37 -9.60 -9.11
CA ILE A 94 -5.65 -9.12 -9.69
C ILE A 94 -5.80 -7.61 -9.48
N ALA A 95 -5.55 -7.13 -8.26
CA ALA A 95 -5.62 -5.73 -7.93
C ALA A 95 -4.66 -4.89 -8.78
N THR A 96 -3.43 -5.35 -8.95
CA THR A 96 -2.38 -4.66 -9.73
C THR A 96 -2.70 -4.61 -11.21
N ILE A 97 -3.14 -5.73 -11.80
CA ILE A 97 -3.52 -5.81 -13.23
C ILE A 97 -4.65 -4.82 -13.54
N PHE A 98 -5.58 -4.62 -12.62
CA PHE A 98 -6.67 -3.65 -12.77
C PHE A 98 -6.19 -2.21 -12.48
N ALA A 99 -5.52 -2.01 -11.34
CA ALA A 99 -5.25 -0.66 -10.82
C ALA A 99 -4.15 0.08 -11.60
N VAL A 100 -3.12 -0.62 -12.10
CA VAL A 100 -1.99 0.04 -12.78
C VAL A 100 -2.45 0.69 -14.10
N PRO A 101 -3.14 0.01 -15.02
CA PRO A 101 -3.60 0.66 -16.25
C PRO A 101 -4.57 1.81 -15.98
N VAL A 102 -5.52 1.62 -15.06
CA VAL A 102 -6.53 2.65 -14.73
C VAL A 102 -5.89 3.84 -14.03
N GLY A 103 -5.08 3.59 -13.01
CA GLY A 103 -4.42 4.63 -12.21
C GLY A 103 -3.40 5.43 -13.02
N LEU A 104 -2.57 4.75 -13.82
CA LEU A 104 -1.60 5.43 -14.68
C LEU A 104 -2.29 6.20 -15.81
N GLY A 105 -3.33 5.64 -16.42
CA GLY A 105 -4.14 6.34 -17.43
C GLY A 105 -4.78 7.61 -16.86
N ALA A 106 -5.34 7.53 -15.66
CA ALA A 106 -5.89 8.69 -14.95
C ALA A 106 -4.81 9.74 -14.60
N ALA A 107 -3.61 9.29 -14.18
CA ALA A 107 -2.50 10.16 -13.88
C ALA A 107 -1.99 10.91 -15.12
N ILE A 108 -1.81 10.20 -16.26
CA ILE A 108 -1.39 10.81 -17.52
C ILE A 108 -2.45 11.83 -17.99
N TYR A 109 -3.74 11.46 -17.90
CA TYR A 109 -4.80 12.38 -18.27
C TYR A 109 -4.78 13.62 -17.38
N SER A 110 -4.69 13.45 -16.07
CA SER A 110 -4.66 14.56 -15.10
C SER A 110 -3.44 15.45 -15.29
N SER A 111 -2.25 14.88 -15.49
CA SER A 111 -1.00 15.64 -15.64
C SER A 111 -0.93 16.38 -16.97
N GLU A 112 -1.21 15.70 -18.09
CA GLU A 112 -0.88 16.23 -19.41
C GLU A 112 -2.08 16.75 -20.20
N TYR A 113 -3.29 16.26 -19.94
CA TYR A 113 -4.46 16.55 -20.77
C TYR A 113 -5.56 17.36 -20.07
N ALA A 114 -5.72 17.20 -18.76
CA ALA A 114 -6.82 17.78 -18.03
C ALA A 114 -6.72 19.31 -17.95
N SER A 115 -7.84 19.97 -18.16
CA SER A 115 -7.98 21.40 -17.85
C SER A 115 -8.01 21.62 -16.33
N ASP A 116 -7.76 22.84 -15.88
CA ASP A 116 -7.82 23.18 -14.45
C ASP A 116 -9.22 22.90 -13.84
N ARG A 117 -10.28 22.98 -14.66
CA ARG A 117 -11.64 22.62 -14.22
C ARG A 117 -11.77 21.11 -14.02
N ALA A 118 -11.24 20.30 -14.95
CA ALA A 118 -11.27 18.86 -14.85
C ALA A 118 -10.44 18.37 -13.64
N ARG A 119 -9.25 18.91 -13.40
CA ARG A 119 -8.43 18.59 -12.23
C ARG A 119 -9.14 18.91 -10.91
N ARG A 120 -9.86 20.04 -10.84
CA ARG A 120 -10.67 20.44 -9.67
C ARG A 120 -11.82 19.50 -9.37
N ILE A 121 -12.23 18.65 -10.32
CA ILE A 121 -13.27 17.62 -10.14
C ILE A 121 -12.64 16.27 -9.85
N ILE A 122 -11.61 15.88 -10.60
CA ILE A 122 -10.97 14.56 -10.48
C ILE A 122 -10.29 14.38 -9.13
N LYS A 123 -9.52 15.37 -8.65
CA LYS A 123 -8.80 15.27 -7.37
C LYS A 123 -9.72 15.00 -6.18
N PRO A 124 -10.81 15.78 -5.95
CA PRO A 124 -11.75 15.45 -4.86
C PRO A 124 -12.42 14.09 -5.00
N ILE A 125 -12.72 13.62 -6.23
CA ILE A 125 -13.29 12.29 -6.44
C ILE A 125 -12.31 11.21 -5.99
N LEU A 126 -11.03 11.33 -6.35
CA LEU A 126 -9.97 10.41 -5.91
C LEU A 126 -9.76 10.46 -4.38
N GLU A 127 -9.82 11.65 -3.79
CA GLU A 127 -9.71 11.85 -2.33
C GLU A 127 -10.89 11.21 -1.58
N ILE A 128 -12.11 11.38 -2.08
CA ILE A 128 -13.31 10.73 -1.52
C ILE A 128 -13.16 9.21 -1.61
N LEU A 129 -12.74 8.68 -2.77
CA LEU A 129 -12.54 7.25 -2.96
C LEU A 129 -11.47 6.69 -2.01
N ALA A 130 -10.37 7.43 -1.81
CA ALA A 130 -9.31 7.07 -0.85
C ALA A 130 -9.77 7.15 0.61
N GLY A 131 -10.77 7.98 0.91
CA GLY A 131 -11.34 8.17 2.24
C GLY A 131 -12.39 7.14 2.66
N ILE A 132 -12.88 6.30 1.75
CA ILE A 132 -13.87 5.27 2.07
C ILE A 132 -13.22 4.21 2.99
N PRO A 133 -13.82 3.87 4.15
CA PRO A 133 -13.32 2.79 5.01
C PRO A 133 -13.26 1.45 4.27
N THR A 134 -12.17 0.69 4.45
CA THR A 134 -11.93 -0.57 3.70
C THR A 134 -12.99 -1.63 3.98
N ILE A 135 -13.61 -1.61 5.17
CA ILE A 135 -14.74 -2.49 5.49
C ILE A 135 -15.93 -2.27 4.54
N VAL A 136 -16.22 -1.03 4.15
CA VAL A 136 -17.29 -0.70 3.19
C VAL A 136 -16.98 -1.29 1.81
N PHE A 137 -15.72 -1.20 1.38
CA PHE A 137 -15.27 -1.87 0.16
C PHE A 137 -15.40 -3.40 0.25
N GLY A 138 -15.16 -4.00 1.41
CA GLY A 138 -15.34 -5.44 1.63
C GLY A 138 -16.80 -5.86 1.48
N PHE A 139 -17.74 -5.14 2.08
CA PHE A 139 -19.17 -5.36 1.87
C PHE A 139 -19.59 -5.13 0.42
N PHE A 140 -19.08 -4.09 -0.22
CA PHE A 140 -19.34 -3.84 -1.65
C PHE A 140 -18.82 -4.98 -2.53
N ALA A 141 -17.64 -5.53 -2.23
CA ALA A 141 -17.10 -6.68 -2.94
C ALA A 141 -18.04 -7.89 -2.84
N LEU A 142 -18.52 -8.21 -1.64
CA LEU A 142 -19.35 -9.38 -1.38
C LEU A 142 -20.78 -9.20 -1.90
N THR A 143 -21.42 -8.05 -1.61
CA THR A 143 -22.85 -7.86 -1.84
C THR A 143 -23.20 -7.34 -3.23
N PHE A 144 -22.28 -6.69 -3.91
CA PHE A 144 -22.50 -6.11 -5.23
C PHE A 144 -21.59 -6.72 -6.31
N VAL A 145 -20.27 -6.65 -6.12
CA VAL A 145 -19.31 -7.08 -7.17
C VAL A 145 -19.41 -8.58 -7.41
N THR A 146 -19.44 -9.40 -6.35
CA THR A 146 -19.54 -10.86 -6.48
C THR A 146 -20.83 -11.29 -7.21
N PRO A 147 -22.04 -10.84 -6.86
CA PRO A 147 -23.26 -11.19 -7.61
C PRO A 147 -23.21 -10.76 -9.07
N VAL A 148 -22.69 -9.56 -9.36
CA VAL A 148 -22.53 -9.09 -10.75
C VAL A 148 -21.58 -10.01 -11.52
N LEU A 149 -20.42 -10.33 -10.97
CA LEU A 149 -19.45 -11.20 -11.64
C LEU A 149 -19.98 -12.64 -11.82
N ARG A 150 -20.77 -13.14 -10.89
CA ARG A 150 -21.41 -14.47 -11.01
C ARG A 150 -22.36 -14.58 -12.20
N SER A 151 -22.96 -13.48 -12.66
CA SER A 151 -23.79 -13.48 -13.86
C SER A 151 -22.99 -13.65 -15.16
N PHE A 152 -21.69 -13.32 -15.13
CA PHE A 152 -20.79 -13.41 -16.29
C PHE A 152 -19.80 -14.59 -16.22
N ILE A 153 -19.45 -15.03 -15.01
CA ILE A 153 -18.44 -16.07 -14.79
C ILE A 153 -19.12 -17.30 -14.16
N PRO A 154 -19.45 -18.34 -14.97
CA PRO A 154 -20.03 -19.56 -14.45
C PRO A 154 -19.08 -20.25 -13.45
N GLY A 155 -19.65 -20.71 -12.32
CA GLY A 155 -18.86 -21.40 -11.28
C GLY A 155 -18.09 -20.47 -10.35
N LEU A 156 -18.27 -19.14 -10.41
CA LEU A 156 -17.71 -18.22 -9.43
C LEU A 156 -18.38 -18.47 -8.06
N GLY A 157 -17.56 -18.78 -7.05
CA GLY A 157 -18.02 -18.94 -5.66
C GLY A 157 -18.52 -17.64 -5.07
N GLU A 158 -19.29 -17.73 -3.99
CA GLU A 158 -19.67 -16.55 -3.20
C GLU A 158 -18.45 -15.85 -2.62
N PHE A 159 -17.55 -16.64 -2.04
CA PHE A 159 -16.21 -16.20 -1.68
C PHE A 159 -15.24 -16.63 -2.78
N ASN A 160 -14.43 -15.71 -3.27
CA ASN A 160 -13.53 -15.94 -4.40
C ASN A 160 -12.37 -14.93 -4.38
N ALA A 161 -11.37 -15.12 -5.25
CA ALA A 161 -10.24 -14.19 -5.35
C ALA A 161 -10.51 -12.97 -6.24
N ILE A 162 -11.42 -13.10 -7.23
CA ILE A 162 -11.60 -12.08 -8.27
C ILE A 162 -12.28 -10.84 -7.71
N SER A 163 -13.40 -11.01 -7.00
CA SER A 163 -14.19 -9.88 -6.49
C SER A 163 -13.40 -9.00 -5.52
N PRO A 164 -12.80 -9.53 -4.44
CA PRO A 164 -12.00 -8.72 -3.54
C PRO A 164 -10.74 -8.17 -4.23
N GLY A 165 -10.11 -8.93 -5.15
CA GLY A 165 -8.96 -8.45 -5.92
C GLY A 165 -9.28 -7.22 -6.77
N LEU A 166 -10.42 -7.20 -7.47
CA LEU A 166 -10.88 -6.04 -8.23
C LEU A 166 -11.18 -4.84 -7.32
N VAL A 167 -11.84 -5.07 -6.19
CA VAL A 167 -12.18 -3.99 -5.26
C VAL A 167 -10.95 -3.41 -4.56
N VAL A 168 -9.98 -4.24 -4.18
CA VAL A 168 -8.65 -3.78 -3.73
C VAL A 168 -7.98 -2.96 -4.84
N GLY A 169 -8.09 -3.41 -6.10
CA GLY A 169 -7.63 -2.64 -7.25
C GLY A 169 -8.28 -1.25 -7.31
N ILE A 170 -9.59 -1.14 -7.19
CA ILE A 170 -10.30 0.15 -7.15
C ILE A 170 -9.77 1.03 -6.00
N MET A 171 -9.59 0.46 -4.82
CA MET A 171 -9.09 1.16 -3.63
C MET A 171 -7.69 1.75 -3.81
N ILE A 172 -6.79 1.07 -4.55
CA ILE A 172 -5.42 1.55 -4.75
C ILE A 172 -5.24 2.47 -5.97
N VAL A 173 -6.25 2.57 -6.87
CA VAL A 173 -6.22 3.50 -8.02
C VAL A 173 -5.88 4.93 -7.63
N PRO A 174 -6.53 5.56 -6.60
CA PRO A 174 -6.20 6.93 -6.20
C PRO A 174 -4.72 7.12 -5.83
N LEU A 175 -4.12 6.14 -5.15
CA LEU A 175 -2.72 6.19 -4.73
C LEU A 175 -1.78 6.19 -5.94
N ILE A 176 -2.01 5.29 -6.92
CA ILE A 176 -1.23 5.24 -8.16
C ILE A 176 -1.41 6.54 -8.93
N THR A 177 -2.66 7.01 -9.07
CA THR A 177 -2.97 8.22 -9.84
C THR A 177 -2.28 9.45 -9.24
N SER A 178 -2.46 9.69 -7.94
CA SER A 178 -1.92 10.88 -7.28
C SER A 178 -0.39 10.92 -7.32
N LEU A 179 0.27 9.84 -6.89
CA LEU A 179 1.73 9.80 -6.85
C LEU A 179 2.37 9.81 -8.23
N SER A 180 1.73 9.18 -9.24
CA SER A 180 2.22 9.23 -10.62
C SER A 180 2.00 10.60 -11.26
N GLU A 181 0.87 11.27 -10.96
CA GLU A 181 0.64 12.66 -11.39
C GLU A 181 1.69 13.59 -10.80
N ASP A 182 1.99 13.47 -9.49
CA ASP A 182 3.01 14.28 -8.81
C ASP A 182 4.41 14.05 -9.41
N ALA A 183 4.74 12.79 -9.72
CA ALA A 183 5.99 12.44 -10.40
C ALA A 183 6.09 13.08 -11.79
N MET A 184 5.03 13.05 -12.58
CA MET A 184 4.99 13.71 -13.88
C MET A 184 5.01 15.23 -13.77
N ALA A 185 4.30 15.80 -12.79
CA ALA A 185 4.29 17.24 -12.54
C ALA A 185 5.66 17.79 -12.11
N SER A 186 6.51 16.97 -11.49
CA SER A 186 7.87 17.35 -11.11
C SER A 186 8.83 17.53 -12.29
N VAL A 187 8.50 17.03 -13.48
CA VAL A 187 9.31 17.23 -14.70
C VAL A 187 9.28 18.70 -15.11
N PRO A 188 10.44 19.37 -15.29
CA PRO A 188 10.49 20.79 -15.60
C PRO A 188 9.74 21.18 -16.88
N ASN A 189 8.98 22.27 -16.85
CA ASN A 189 8.22 22.73 -18.04
C ASN A 189 9.11 23.08 -19.22
N LYS A 190 10.36 23.51 -18.98
CA LYS A 190 11.33 23.80 -20.04
C LYS A 190 11.61 22.60 -20.96
N ILE A 191 11.58 21.39 -20.42
CA ILE A 191 11.77 20.15 -21.19
C ILE A 191 10.56 19.95 -22.12
N ARG A 192 9.33 20.17 -21.60
CA ARG A 192 8.09 20.09 -22.39
C ARG A 192 8.07 21.15 -23.51
N GLU A 193 8.40 22.40 -23.16
CA GLU A 193 8.46 23.52 -24.09
C GLU A 193 9.51 23.30 -25.20
N GLY A 194 10.67 22.73 -24.85
CA GLY A 194 11.70 22.35 -25.82
C GLY A 194 11.20 21.32 -26.83
N ALA A 195 10.48 20.28 -26.35
CA ALA A 195 9.91 19.27 -27.23
C ALA A 195 8.80 19.85 -28.14
N TYR A 196 7.94 20.72 -27.62
CA TYR A 196 6.95 21.44 -28.45
C TYR A 196 7.61 22.35 -29.47
N GLY A 197 8.71 23.03 -29.11
CA GLY A 197 9.48 23.87 -30.02
C GLY A 197 10.11 23.08 -31.20
N LEU A 198 10.36 21.79 -31.02
CA LEU A 198 10.80 20.86 -32.09
C LEU A 198 9.63 20.28 -32.89
N GLY A 199 8.39 20.69 -32.64
CA GLY A 199 7.21 20.27 -33.39
C GLY A 199 6.55 18.98 -32.84
N ALA A 200 6.96 18.50 -31.67
CA ALA A 200 6.33 17.31 -31.05
C ALA A 200 4.85 17.55 -30.72
N THR A 201 4.03 16.55 -30.96
CA THR A 201 2.61 16.55 -30.54
C THR A 201 2.47 16.35 -29.05
N LYS A 202 1.30 16.69 -28.48
CA LYS A 202 1.00 16.52 -27.05
C LYS A 202 1.16 15.06 -26.58
N LEU A 203 0.78 14.10 -27.44
CA LEU A 203 0.95 12.67 -27.15
C LEU A 203 2.44 12.28 -27.15
N GLU A 204 3.22 12.80 -28.07
CA GLU A 204 4.65 12.52 -28.12
C GLU A 204 5.39 13.10 -26.93
N VAL A 205 5.04 14.34 -26.50
CA VAL A 205 5.61 14.94 -25.29
C VAL A 205 5.25 14.08 -24.07
N ALA A 206 3.99 13.69 -23.91
CA ALA A 206 3.57 12.85 -22.78
C ALA A 206 4.30 11.50 -22.76
N THR A 207 4.37 10.79 -23.90
CA THR A 207 4.87 9.41 -23.96
C THR A 207 6.38 9.29 -24.14
N LYS A 208 7.02 10.23 -24.86
CA LYS A 208 8.45 10.16 -25.17
C LYS A 208 9.33 11.07 -24.30
N VAL A 209 8.73 12.02 -23.58
CA VAL A 209 9.46 13.00 -22.76
C VAL A 209 9.06 12.88 -21.29
N VAL A 210 7.78 13.09 -20.95
CA VAL A 210 7.32 13.16 -19.56
C VAL A 210 7.32 11.79 -18.88
N LEU A 211 6.73 10.76 -19.51
CA LEU A 211 6.70 9.41 -18.93
C LEU A 211 8.09 8.83 -18.68
N PRO A 212 9.05 8.86 -19.62
CA PRO A 212 10.41 8.40 -19.35
C PRO A 212 11.08 9.19 -18.23
N ALA A 213 10.95 10.52 -18.22
CA ALA A 213 11.52 11.39 -17.19
C ALA A 213 10.91 11.13 -15.78
N ALA A 214 9.62 10.77 -15.69
CA ALA A 214 8.92 10.48 -14.46
C ALA A 214 8.96 9.00 -14.03
N THR A 215 9.62 8.11 -14.81
CA THR A 215 9.56 6.66 -14.64
C THR A 215 9.89 6.21 -13.21
N SER A 216 10.92 6.80 -12.58
CA SER A 216 11.31 6.43 -11.21
C SER A 216 10.20 6.67 -10.19
N GLY A 217 9.50 7.81 -10.28
CA GLY A 217 8.38 8.14 -9.42
C GLY A 217 7.13 7.30 -9.71
N ILE A 218 6.85 7.03 -10.99
CA ILE A 218 5.74 6.17 -11.40
C ILE A 218 5.94 4.74 -10.89
N VAL A 219 7.13 4.16 -11.06
CA VAL A 219 7.43 2.82 -10.55
C VAL A 219 7.35 2.78 -9.03
N ALA A 220 7.86 3.81 -8.33
CA ALA A 220 7.74 3.91 -6.88
C ALA A 220 6.27 3.94 -6.43
N SER A 221 5.39 4.68 -7.14
CA SER A 221 3.96 4.73 -6.84
C SER A 221 3.28 3.37 -6.98
N ILE A 222 3.60 2.63 -8.06
CA ILE A 222 3.07 1.28 -8.32
C ILE A 222 3.50 0.31 -7.22
N VAL A 223 4.79 0.28 -6.86
CA VAL A 223 5.27 -0.64 -5.83
C VAL A 223 4.70 -0.30 -4.45
N LEU A 224 4.52 0.98 -4.13
CA LEU A 224 3.84 1.40 -2.90
C LEU A 224 2.38 0.94 -2.88
N ALA A 225 1.68 1.04 -4.00
CA ALA A 225 0.30 0.55 -4.15
C ALA A 225 0.22 -0.99 -4.02
N ILE A 226 1.17 -1.73 -4.59
CA ILE A 226 1.29 -3.18 -4.42
C ILE A 226 1.52 -3.53 -2.94
N SER A 227 2.44 -2.84 -2.26
CA SER A 227 2.68 -3.04 -0.82
C SER A 227 1.43 -2.82 0.02
N ARG A 228 0.61 -1.81 -0.32
CA ARG A 228 -0.69 -1.56 0.31
C ARG A 228 -1.68 -2.69 0.03
N ALA A 229 -1.75 -3.20 -1.19
CA ALA A 229 -2.63 -4.31 -1.56
C ALA A 229 -2.27 -5.61 -0.82
N ILE A 230 -0.98 -5.91 -0.63
CA ILE A 230 -0.49 -7.07 0.13
C ILE A 230 -0.98 -7.02 1.59
N GLY A 231 -0.98 -5.83 2.19
CA GLY A 231 -1.41 -5.61 3.58
C GLY A 231 -2.93 -5.40 3.74
N GLU A 232 -3.73 -5.47 2.67
CA GLU A 232 -5.17 -5.25 2.78
C GLU A 232 -5.81 -6.35 3.62
N THR A 233 -6.65 -5.94 4.55
CA THR A 233 -7.17 -6.83 5.59
C THR A 233 -8.70 -6.98 5.50
N MET A 234 -9.43 -5.87 5.54
CA MET A 234 -10.89 -5.92 5.72
C MET A 234 -11.62 -6.40 4.47
N ILE A 235 -11.17 -5.97 3.28
CA ILE A 235 -11.78 -6.40 2.01
C ILE A 235 -11.64 -7.92 1.84
N VAL A 236 -10.43 -8.42 2.08
CA VAL A 236 -10.14 -9.86 1.90
C VAL A 236 -10.80 -10.72 2.97
N SER A 237 -10.85 -10.28 4.23
CA SER A 237 -11.50 -11.01 5.31
C SER A 237 -13.00 -11.17 5.07
N LEU A 238 -13.66 -10.19 4.42
CA LEU A 238 -15.09 -10.25 4.14
C LEU A 238 -15.44 -10.98 2.85
N ALA A 239 -14.64 -10.87 1.80
CA ALA A 239 -15.03 -11.30 0.46
C ALA A 239 -14.18 -12.43 -0.16
N ALA A 240 -13.00 -12.71 0.38
CA ALA A 240 -12.14 -13.79 -0.13
C ALA A 240 -12.48 -15.17 0.45
N GLY A 241 -13.00 -15.18 1.68
CA GLY A 241 -13.29 -16.39 2.44
C GLY A 241 -12.14 -16.84 3.34
N SER A 242 -12.28 -18.02 3.93
CA SER A 242 -11.37 -18.58 4.95
C SER A 242 -10.90 -19.99 4.61
N SER A 243 -10.75 -20.31 3.32
CA SER A 243 -10.28 -21.65 2.89
C SER A 243 -8.82 -21.56 2.42
N PRO A 244 -7.85 -21.95 3.26
CA PRO A 244 -6.44 -21.87 2.93
C PRO A 244 -6.05 -22.98 1.95
N THR A 245 -6.08 -22.69 0.67
CA THR A 245 -5.71 -23.62 -0.39
C THR A 245 -4.57 -23.10 -1.24
N ALA A 246 -3.58 -23.95 -1.53
CA ALA A 246 -2.51 -23.65 -2.46
C ALA A 246 -2.93 -23.80 -3.95
N SER A 247 -4.23 -24.03 -4.22
CA SER A 247 -4.78 -24.11 -5.57
C SER A 247 -4.61 -22.81 -6.33
N LEU A 248 -4.42 -22.83 -7.64
CA LEU A 248 -4.39 -21.63 -8.51
C LEU A 248 -5.78 -21.16 -8.94
N SER A 249 -6.87 -21.82 -8.53
CA SER A 249 -8.24 -21.37 -8.82
C SER A 249 -8.48 -19.95 -8.31
N LEU A 250 -9.08 -19.11 -9.15
CA LEU A 250 -9.46 -17.74 -8.80
C LEU A 250 -10.95 -17.65 -8.41
N THR A 251 -11.72 -18.69 -8.70
CA THR A 251 -13.19 -18.71 -8.53
C THR A 251 -13.63 -19.31 -7.20
N SER A 252 -12.74 -19.93 -6.45
CA SER A 252 -13.01 -20.54 -5.14
C SER A 252 -12.56 -19.68 -3.99
N SER A 253 -13.11 -19.96 -2.79
CA SER A 253 -12.67 -19.36 -1.52
C SER A 253 -11.18 -19.54 -1.32
N ILE A 254 -10.52 -18.49 -0.85
CA ILE A 254 -9.11 -18.46 -0.49
C ILE A 254 -8.92 -17.78 0.87
N GLN A 255 -7.77 -17.98 1.49
CA GLN A 255 -7.38 -17.25 2.70
C GLN A 255 -6.08 -16.51 2.46
N THR A 256 -6.03 -15.22 2.87
CA THR A 256 -4.82 -14.40 2.82
C THR A 256 -4.12 -14.41 4.17
N MET A 257 -2.85 -13.99 4.23
CA MET A 257 -2.12 -13.83 5.48
C MET A 257 -2.84 -12.89 6.45
N THR A 258 -3.30 -11.74 5.97
CA THR A 258 -4.04 -10.75 6.76
C THR A 258 -5.41 -11.26 7.20
N GLY A 259 -6.14 -11.95 6.31
CA GLY A 259 -7.42 -12.60 6.63
C GLY A 259 -7.29 -13.62 7.74
N TYR A 260 -6.25 -14.46 7.68
CA TYR A 260 -5.95 -15.43 8.75
C TYR A 260 -5.67 -14.74 10.10
N ILE A 261 -4.82 -13.70 10.10
CA ILE A 261 -4.51 -12.95 11.33
C ILE A 261 -5.80 -12.42 11.99
N VAL A 262 -6.70 -11.81 11.19
CA VAL A 262 -7.97 -11.29 11.72
C VAL A 262 -8.86 -12.41 12.24
N GLU A 263 -9.02 -13.47 11.49
CA GLU A 263 -9.87 -14.61 11.89
C GLU A 263 -9.45 -15.19 13.23
N ILE A 264 -8.15 -15.43 13.43
CA ILE A 264 -7.65 -15.99 14.69
C ILE A 264 -7.65 -14.93 15.82
N ALA A 265 -7.32 -13.66 15.50
CA ALA A 265 -7.28 -12.60 16.51
C ALA A 265 -8.69 -12.23 17.06
N THR A 266 -9.74 -12.42 16.25
CA THR A 266 -11.14 -12.19 16.65
C THR A 266 -11.88 -13.46 17.07
N GLY A 267 -11.28 -14.62 16.87
CA GLY A 267 -11.80 -15.93 17.27
C GLY A 267 -11.38 -16.34 18.67
N ASP A 268 -11.74 -17.57 19.03
CA ASP A 268 -11.52 -18.14 20.37
C ASP A 268 -10.15 -18.85 20.52
N ALA A 269 -9.09 -18.31 19.92
CA ALA A 269 -7.77 -18.89 20.05
C ALA A 269 -7.25 -18.82 21.49
N THR A 270 -7.08 -19.95 22.14
CA THR A 270 -6.57 -20.02 23.50
C THR A 270 -5.17 -19.42 23.59
N PHE A 271 -4.97 -18.49 24.50
CA PHE A 271 -3.66 -17.90 24.77
C PHE A 271 -2.60 -18.97 25.04
N GLY A 272 -1.44 -18.84 24.43
CA GLY A 272 -0.34 -19.79 24.60
C GLY A 272 -0.46 -21.07 23.73
N SER A 273 -1.51 -21.24 22.92
CA SER A 273 -1.63 -22.34 21.96
C SER A 273 -0.75 -22.12 20.72
N ASN A 274 -0.50 -23.17 19.95
CA ASN A 274 0.22 -23.07 18.68
C ASN A 274 -0.54 -22.18 17.66
N ILE A 275 -1.88 -22.20 17.70
CA ILE A 275 -2.74 -21.33 16.89
C ILE A 275 -2.53 -19.87 17.27
N TYR A 276 -2.48 -19.54 18.57
CA TYR A 276 -2.19 -18.20 19.03
C TYR A 276 -0.83 -17.70 18.54
N TYR A 277 0.24 -18.50 18.69
CA TYR A 277 1.57 -18.10 18.26
C TYR A 277 1.71 -18.05 16.73
N SER A 278 0.90 -18.78 15.98
CA SER A 278 0.93 -18.75 14.51
C SER A 278 0.54 -17.38 13.94
N ILE A 279 -0.28 -16.57 14.65
CA ILE A 279 -0.60 -15.19 14.25
C ILE A 279 0.70 -14.39 14.07
N TYR A 280 1.62 -14.52 15.04
CA TYR A 280 2.88 -13.78 15.03
C TYR A 280 3.82 -14.29 13.94
N ALA A 281 3.89 -15.60 13.71
CA ALA A 281 4.69 -16.17 12.63
C ALA A 281 4.19 -15.72 11.25
N VAL A 282 2.86 -15.71 11.03
CA VAL A 282 2.25 -15.18 9.80
C VAL A 282 2.46 -13.67 9.69
N GLY A 283 2.28 -12.92 10.78
CA GLY A 283 2.52 -11.48 10.84
C GLY A 283 3.98 -11.13 10.55
N PHE A 284 4.93 -11.89 11.08
CA PHE A 284 6.35 -11.71 10.78
C PHE A 284 6.68 -12.03 9.32
N THR A 285 6.08 -13.06 8.75
CA THR A 285 6.20 -13.39 7.32
C THR A 285 5.67 -12.25 6.45
N LEU A 286 4.51 -11.69 6.79
CA LEU A 286 3.92 -10.54 6.10
C LEU A 286 4.83 -9.31 6.21
N PHE A 287 5.39 -9.06 7.40
CA PHE A 287 6.34 -7.96 7.61
C PHE A 287 7.58 -8.11 6.72
N ILE A 288 8.20 -9.28 6.68
CA ILE A 288 9.35 -9.54 5.80
C ILE A 288 8.98 -9.36 4.33
N PHE A 289 7.81 -9.85 3.93
CA PHE A 289 7.33 -9.74 2.54
C PHE A 289 7.14 -8.28 2.13
N THR A 290 6.47 -7.48 2.96
CA THR A 290 6.28 -6.04 2.71
C THR A 290 7.57 -5.25 2.79
N LEU A 291 8.49 -5.61 3.70
CA LEU A 291 9.83 -5.01 3.79
C LEU A 291 10.63 -5.24 2.50
N ILE A 292 10.65 -6.47 1.99
CA ILE A 292 11.32 -6.79 0.71
C ILE A 292 10.73 -5.96 -0.42
N MET A 293 9.41 -5.87 -0.51
CA MET A 293 8.74 -5.08 -1.54
C MET A 293 9.11 -3.59 -1.45
N ASN A 294 9.14 -3.03 -0.24
CA ASN A 294 9.53 -1.64 -0.02
C ASN A 294 11.02 -1.37 -0.35
N LEU A 295 11.91 -2.30 -0.02
CA LEU A 295 13.33 -2.20 -0.37
C LEU A 295 13.53 -2.29 -1.88
N LEU A 296 12.81 -3.19 -2.56
CA LEU A 296 12.80 -3.29 -4.03
C LEU A 296 12.31 -1.99 -4.66
N SER A 297 11.24 -1.38 -4.14
CA SER A 297 10.74 -0.09 -4.58
C SER A 297 11.82 0.99 -4.52
N GLN A 298 12.46 1.11 -3.38
CA GLN A 298 13.53 2.10 -3.17
C GLN A 298 14.73 1.86 -4.10
N TRP A 299 15.11 0.60 -4.30
CA TRP A 299 16.20 0.23 -5.18
C TRP A 299 15.88 0.56 -6.64
N ILE A 300 14.67 0.20 -7.13
CA ILE A 300 14.21 0.52 -8.48
C ILE A 300 14.13 2.04 -8.67
N SER A 301 13.52 2.76 -7.74
CA SER A 301 13.40 4.22 -7.80
C SER A 301 14.78 4.90 -7.89
N LYS A 302 15.77 4.43 -7.14
CA LYS A 302 17.14 4.97 -7.21
C LYS A 302 17.83 4.65 -8.54
N ARG A 303 17.60 3.46 -9.12
CA ARG A 303 18.27 3.05 -10.36
C ARG A 303 17.74 3.77 -11.59
N PHE A 304 16.48 4.14 -11.60
CA PHE A 304 15.82 4.83 -12.72
C PHE A 304 15.63 6.33 -12.47
N ARG A 305 16.27 6.87 -11.43
CA ARG A 305 16.23 8.31 -11.17
C ARG A 305 17.13 9.02 -12.17
N GLU A 306 16.53 9.78 -13.08
CA GLU A 306 17.25 10.74 -13.91
C GLU A 306 17.39 12.06 -13.10
N GLU A 307 18.63 12.54 -12.97
CA GLU A 307 18.92 13.86 -12.39
C GLU A 307 18.95 14.88 -13.55
N TYR A 308 18.01 15.82 -13.52
CA TYR A 308 17.95 16.94 -14.48
C TYR A 308 18.54 18.20 -13.87
#